data_067095d733503b1df68b5979ad084951
#
_entry.id   067095d733503b1df68b5979ad084951
#
_cell.length_a   1.000
_cell.length_b   1.000
_cell.length_c   1.000
_cell.angle_alpha   90.00
_cell.angle_beta   90.00
_cell.angle_gamma   90.00
#
_symmetry.space_group_name_H-M   'P 1'
#
loop_
_entity.id
_entity.type
_entity.pdbx_description
1 polymer ?
#
loop_
_entity_poly.entity_id
_entity_poly.type
_entity_poly.pdbx_seq_one_letter_code
_entity_poly.pdbx_strand_id
1 'polypeptide(L)'
;MNLYAESSGVLAWLLGDSGGESVRKALASAEIVLASYLTLIECNRILIRTGATGRLTEAQVATREARLRQVETHWTLLEMDAEIVERARRPFPLEPIRTLDAIHLATALVARSAVPGIALLSLDDRVRRCGRQLGFELLPA
;
A
#
# COMPACT_ATOMS: atom_id res chain seq x y z
N MET A 1 6.36 11.51 -10.52
CA MET A 1 6.90 10.75 -9.38
C MET A 1 6.34 9.33 -9.41
N ASN A 2 7.17 8.36 -9.11
CA ASN A 2 6.77 6.95 -9.02
C ASN A 2 6.61 6.57 -7.56
N LEU A 3 5.61 5.73 -7.24
CA LEU A 3 5.38 5.34 -5.86
C LEU A 3 4.97 3.87 -5.72
N TYR A 4 5.25 3.32 -4.55
CA TYR A 4 4.71 2.04 -4.09
C TYR A 4 3.54 2.32 -3.14
N ALA A 5 2.39 1.74 -3.40
CA ALA A 5 1.16 1.94 -2.63
C ALA A 5 0.98 0.81 -1.59
N GLU A 6 1.19 1.15 -0.33
CA GLU A 6 0.92 0.25 0.79
C GLU A 6 -0.54 0.40 1.23
N SER A 7 -1.11 -0.67 1.77
CA SER A 7 -2.56 -0.82 2.02
C SER A 7 -3.17 0.27 2.90
N SER A 8 -2.46 0.72 3.95
CA SER A 8 -3.00 1.70 4.89
C SER A 8 -3.37 3.02 4.21
N GLY A 9 -2.54 3.46 3.26
CA GLY A 9 -2.82 4.66 2.48
C GLY A 9 -4.02 4.48 1.57
N VAL A 10 -4.04 3.41 0.80
CA VAL A 10 -5.15 3.10 -0.12
C VAL A 10 -6.47 2.98 0.64
N LEU A 11 -6.46 2.30 1.78
CA LEU A 11 -7.65 2.15 2.64
C LEU A 11 -8.15 3.48 3.18
N ALA A 12 -7.26 4.36 3.63
CA ALA A 12 -7.67 5.67 4.12
C ALA A 12 -8.39 6.47 3.03
N TRP A 13 -7.91 6.39 1.80
CA TRP A 13 -8.60 7.02 0.67
C TRP A 13 -9.97 6.37 0.42
N LEU A 14 -10.04 5.04 0.32
CA LEU A 14 -11.28 4.32 0.03
C LEU A 14 -12.35 4.51 1.11
N LEU A 15 -11.94 4.58 2.38
CA LEU A 15 -12.84 4.73 3.52
C LEU A 15 -13.13 6.19 3.87
N GLY A 16 -12.43 7.15 3.27
CA GLY A 16 -12.58 8.56 3.61
C GLY A 16 -12.01 8.93 4.96
N ASP A 17 -11.00 8.20 5.42
CA ASP A 17 -10.34 8.43 6.70
C ASP A 17 -9.33 9.59 6.62
N SER A 18 -8.82 10.00 7.79
CA SER A 18 -7.78 11.03 7.89
C SER A 18 -6.56 10.67 7.03
N GLY A 19 -6.08 11.64 6.26
CA GLY A 19 -4.97 11.45 5.32
C GLY A 19 -5.38 10.89 3.97
N GLY A 20 -6.60 10.39 3.81
CA GLY A 20 -7.06 9.77 2.57
C GLY A 20 -7.06 10.70 1.37
N GLU A 21 -7.37 11.98 1.56
CA GLU A 21 -7.34 12.96 0.46
C GLU A 21 -5.91 13.25 -0.02
N SER A 22 -4.96 13.33 0.89
CA SER A 22 -3.54 13.46 0.52
C SER A 22 -3.03 12.24 -0.24
N VAL A 23 -3.48 11.05 0.15
CA VAL A 23 -3.18 9.81 -0.58
C VAL A 23 -3.79 9.85 -1.97
N ARG A 24 -5.06 10.24 -2.09
CA ARG A 24 -5.73 10.36 -3.39
C ARG A 24 -4.95 11.28 -4.34
N LYS A 25 -4.51 12.42 -3.84
CA LYS A 25 -3.71 13.37 -4.62
C LYS A 25 -2.38 12.77 -5.07
N ALA A 26 -1.69 12.07 -4.17
CA ALA A 26 -0.43 11.39 -4.49
C ALA A 26 -0.63 10.33 -5.58
N LEU A 27 -1.66 9.50 -5.46
CA LEU A 27 -1.98 8.48 -6.46
C LEU A 27 -2.32 9.10 -7.81
N ALA A 28 -3.09 10.19 -7.81
CA ALA A 28 -3.53 10.85 -9.05
C ALA A 28 -2.37 11.53 -9.78
N SER A 29 -1.37 12.02 -9.07
CA SER A 29 -0.22 12.72 -9.66
C SER A 29 0.96 11.81 -9.98
N ALA A 30 0.92 10.55 -9.58
CA ALA A 30 1.99 9.60 -9.85
C ALA A 30 2.02 9.18 -11.32
N GLU A 31 3.22 9.10 -11.89
CA GLU A 31 3.41 8.56 -13.25
C GLU A 31 3.26 7.04 -13.25
N ILE A 32 3.87 6.39 -12.27
CA ILE A 32 3.79 4.93 -12.09
C ILE A 32 3.41 4.65 -10.63
N VAL A 33 2.38 3.83 -10.46
CA VAL A 33 2.00 3.28 -9.16
C VAL A 33 2.29 1.78 -9.19
N LEU A 34 3.15 1.34 -8.28
CA LEU A 34 3.42 -0.07 -8.05
C LEU A 34 2.75 -0.50 -6.74
N ALA A 35 2.27 -1.71 -6.69
CA ALA A 35 1.67 -2.29 -5.49
C ALA A 35 1.85 -3.80 -5.48
N SER A 36 1.81 -4.39 -4.30
CA SER A 36 1.71 -5.84 -4.15
C SER A 36 0.28 -6.30 -4.38
N TYR A 37 0.09 -7.51 -4.88
CA TYR A 37 -1.22 -8.15 -4.79
C TYR A 37 -1.75 -8.20 -3.35
N LEU A 38 -0.84 -8.23 -2.37
CA LEU A 38 -1.20 -8.13 -0.96
C LEU A 38 -1.97 -6.84 -0.65
N THR A 39 -1.61 -5.71 -1.27
CA THR A 39 -2.35 -4.44 -1.12
C THR A 39 -3.82 -4.62 -1.48
N LEU A 40 -4.09 -5.28 -2.60
CA LEU A 40 -5.46 -5.53 -3.07
C LEU A 40 -6.22 -6.45 -2.11
N ILE A 41 -5.57 -7.53 -1.67
CA ILE A 41 -6.18 -8.50 -0.75
C ILE A 41 -6.54 -7.81 0.56
N GLU A 42 -5.62 -7.08 1.14
CA GLU A 42 -5.86 -6.36 2.40
C GLU A 42 -6.98 -5.33 2.26
N CYS A 43 -6.97 -4.54 1.19
CA CYS A 43 -8.03 -3.56 0.94
C CYS A 43 -9.40 -4.23 0.81
N ASN A 44 -9.50 -5.28 0.01
CA ASN A 44 -10.77 -6.00 -0.15
C ASN A 44 -11.22 -6.65 1.14
N ARG A 45 -10.31 -7.28 1.91
CA ARG A 45 -10.66 -7.89 3.20
C ARG A 45 -11.20 -6.87 4.20
N ILE A 46 -10.60 -5.70 4.27
CA ILE A 46 -11.09 -4.64 5.17
C ILE A 46 -12.43 -4.08 4.70
N LEU A 47 -12.65 -3.90 3.41
CA LEU A 47 -13.95 -3.46 2.88
C LEU A 47 -15.04 -4.47 3.21
N ILE A 48 -14.78 -5.76 3.02
CA ILE A 48 -15.72 -6.85 3.37
C ILE A 48 -16.03 -6.82 4.86
N ARG A 49 -14.99 -6.69 5.70
CA ARG A 49 -15.14 -6.64 7.15
C ARG A 49 -15.96 -5.42 7.60
N THR A 50 -15.70 -4.28 6.99
CA THR A 50 -16.42 -3.02 7.31
C THR A 50 -17.91 -3.15 6.97
N GLY A 51 -18.24 -3.82 5.88
CA GLY A 51 -19.62 -4.15 5.52
C GLY A 51 -20.25 -5.14 6.49
N ALA A 52 -19.53 -6.22 6.84
CA ALA A 52 -20.02 -7.26 7.76
C ALA A 52 -20.29 -6.73 9.16
N THR A 53 -19.53 -5.73 9.62
CA THR A 53 -19.72 -5.09 10.94
C THR A 53 -20.74 -3.95 10.92
N GLY A 54 -21.35 -3.67 9.78
CA GLY A 54 -22.40 -2.65 9.63
C GLY A 54 -21.90 -1.20 9.58
N ARG A 55 -20.59 -0.97 9.52
CA ARG A 55 -20.02 0.38 9.43
C ARG A 55 -20.24 1.00 8.06
N LEU A 56 -20.33 0.19 7.02
CA LEU A 56 -20.72 0.57 5.67
C LEU A 56 -21.91 -0.27 5.23
N THR A 57 -22.78 0.33 4.42
CA THR A 57 -23.86 -0.39 3.75
C THR A 57 -23.29 -1.25 2.62
N GLU A 58 -24.07 -2.23 2.18
CA GLU A 58 -23.71 -3.07 1.04
C GLU A 58 -23.42 -2.26 -0.23
N ALA A 59 -24.24 -1.24 -0.49
CA ALA A 59 -24.04 -0.33 -1.62
C ALA A 59 -22.75 0.50 -1.47
N GLN A 60 -22.43 0.94 -0.26
CA GLN A 60 -21.21 1.70 0.00
C GLN A 60 -19.96 0.82 -0.19
N VAL A 61 -19.99 -0.43 0.25
CA VAL A 61 -18.90 -1.39 0.01
C VAL A 61 -18.72 -1.60 -1.49
N ALA A 62 -19.81 -1.86 -2.22
CA ALA A 62 -19.76 -2.08 -3.66
C ALA A 62 -19.16 -0.88 -4.42
N THR A 63 -19.50 0.34 -4.03
CA THR A 63 -18.95 1.56 -4.62
C THR A 63 -17.43 1.65 -4.42
N ARG A 64 -16.95 1.33 -3.23
CA ARG A 64 -15.52 1.38 -2.89
C ARG A 64 -14.73 0.28 -3.58
N GLU A 65 -15.30 -0.93 -3.65
CA GLU A 65 -14.70 -2.04 -4.40
C GLU A 65 -14.58 -1.71 -5.89
N ALA A 66 -15.62 -1.11 -6.49
CA ALA A 66 -15.59 -0.68 -7.89
C ALA A 66 -14.50 0.38 -8.12
N ARG A 67 -14.33 1.30 -7.17
CA ARG A 67 -13.30 2.34 -7.24
C ARG A 67 -11.90 1.72 -7.19
N LEU A 68 -11.68 0.77 -6.31
CA LEU A 68 -10.41 0.04 -6.24
C LEU A 68 -10.12 -0.70 -7.55
N ARG A 69 -11.09 -1.46 -8.08
CA ARG A 69 -10.93 -2.18 -9.34
C ARG A 69 -10.60 -1.25 -10.51
N GLN A 70 -11.18 -0.07 -10.53
CA GLN A 70 -10.92 0.91 -11.58
C GLN A 70 -9.46 1.40 -11.52
N VAL A 71 -8.97 1.77 -10.36
CA VAL A 71 -7.61 2.32 -10.23
C VAL A 71 -6.54 1.26 -10.39
N GLU A 72 -6.76 0.04 -9.91
CA GLU A 72 -5.77 -1.03 -9.99
C GLU A 72 -5.45 -1.44 -11.45
N THR A 73 -6.35 -1.17 -12.39
CA THR A 73 -6.09 -1.42 -13.81
C THR A 73 -4.93 -0.59 -14.36
N HIS A 74 -4.61 0.52 -13.70
CA HIS A 74 -3.52 1.42 -14.07
C HIS A 74 -2.24 1.18 -13.25
N TRP A 75 -2.27 0.26 -12.29
CA TRP A 75 -1.13 -0.03 -11.43
C TRP A 75 -0.31 -1.19 -11.95
N THR A 76 0.98 -1.16 -11.65
CA THR A 76 1.86 -2.31 -11.84
C THR A 76 1.82 -3.16 -10.58
N LEU A 77 1.27 -4.36 -10.68
CA LEU A 77 1.11 -5.27 -9.55
C LEU A 77 2.27 -6.26 -9.51
N LEU A 78 2.88 -6.40 -8.34
CA LEU A 78 3.98 -7.32 -8.11
C LEU A 78 3.48 -8.57 -7.38
N GLU A 79 3.87 -9.73 -7.89
CA GLU A 79 3.69 -11.00 -7.23
C GLU A 79 4.74 -11.16 -6.14
N MET A 80 4.44 -11.98 -5.13
CA MET A 80 5.40 -12.33 -4.09
C MET A 80 6.35 -13.41 -4.63
N ASP A 81 7.37 -12.99 -5.36
CA ASP A 81 8.38 -13.87 -5.94
C ASP A 81 9.45 -14.28 -4.90
N ALA A 82 10.39 -15.11 -5.34
CA ALA A 82 11.44 -15.63 -4.47
C ALA A 82 12.31 -14.52 -3.88
N GLU A 83 12.59 -13.46 -4.61
CA GLU A 83 13.40 -12.33 -4.14
C GLU A 83 12.69 -11.57 -3.01
N ILE A 84 11.40 -11.31 -3.16
CA ILE A 84 10.58 -10.66 -2.13
C ILE A 84 10.47 -11.55 -0.89
N VAL A 85 10.21 -12.84 -1.07
CA VAL A 85 10.15 -13.81 0.03
C VAL A 85 11.45 -13.81 0.82
N GLU A 86 12.57 -13.90 0.14
CA GLU A 86 13.89 -13.92 0.80
C GLU A 86 14.17 -12.62 1.55
N ARG A 87 13.83 -11.47 0.97
CA ARG A 87 14.04 -10.20 1.65
C ARG A 87 13.13 -10.05 2.87
N ALA A 88 11.86 -10.48 2.78
CA ALA A 88 10.91 -10.40 3.89
C ALA A 88 11.31 -11.28 5.09
N ARG A 89 12.09 -12.33 4.87
CA ARG A 89 12.56 -13.25 5.90
C ARG A 89 13.78 -12.73 6.67
N ARG A 90 14.35 -11.61 6.27
CA ARG A 90 15.55 -11.03 6.91
C ARG A 90 15.19 -9.82 7.77
N PRO A 91 16.04 -9.44 8.74
CA PRO A 91 15.80 -8.28 9.59
C PRO A 91 15.68 -6.97 8.81
N PHE A 92 14.88 -6.08 9.35
CA PHE A 92 14.72 -4.69 8.88
C PHE A 92 15.39 -3.73 9.88
N PRO A 93 15.69 -2.47 9.47
CA PRO A 93 16.37 -1.51 10.35
C PRO A 93 15.61 -1.19 11.63
N LEU A 94 14.28 -1.29 11.63
CA LEU A 94 13.46 -1.14 12.82
C LEU A 94 12.67 -2.42 13.04
N GLU A 95 12.97 -3.10 14.15
CA GLU A 95 12.26 -4.30 14.60
C GLU A 95 11.68 -4.04 15.99
N PRO A 96 10.58 -4.70 16.40
CA PRO A 96 9.82 -5.67 15.62
C PRO A 96 8.88 -5.03 14.59
N ILE A 97 8.74 -5.67 13.43
CA ILE A 97 7.71 -5.34 12.44
C ILE A 97 6.83 -6.57 12.20
N ARG A 98 5.59 -6.34 11.78
CA ARG A 98 4.65 -7.43 11.52
C ARG A 98 4.94 -8.09 10.18
N THR A 99 4.48 -9.33 10.01
CA THR A 99 4.70 -10.12 8.79
C THR A 99 4.24 -9.41 7.52
N LEU A 100 3.02 -8.85 7.54
CA LEU A 100 2.48 -8.16 6.36
C LEU A 100 3.25 -6.87 6.05
N ASP A 101 3.69 -6.15 7.07
CA ASP A 101 4.54 -4.96 6.90
C ASP A 101 5.89 -5.34 6.28
N ALA A 102 6.48 -6.46 6.72
CA ALA A 102 7.72 -6.98 6.15
C ALA A 102 7.56 -7.31 4.67
N ILE A 103 6.44 -7.90 4.28
CA ILE A 103 6.15 -8.22 2.87
C ILE A 103 6.01 -6.93 2.05
N HIS A 104 5.31 -5.92 2.54
CA HIS A 104 5.20 -4.64 1.85
C HIS A 104 6.56 -3.95 1.68
N LEU A 105 7.35 -3.89 2.74
CA LEU A 105 8.67 -3.28 2.69
C LEU A 105 9.62 -4.02 1.76
N ALA A 106 9.61 -5.34 1.80
CA ALA A 106 10.39 -6.17 0.87
C ALA A 106 9.97 -5.93 -0.58
N THR A 107 8.67 -5.87 -0.83
CA THR A 107 8.13 -5.61 -2.18
C THR A 107 8.53 -4.22 -2.67
N ALA A 108 8.45 -3.21 -1.81
CA ALA A 108 8.88 -1.85 -2.15
C ALA A 108 10.37 -1.78 -2.46
N LEU A 109 11.21 -2.51 -1.71
CA LEU A 109 12.66 -2.58 -1.97
C LEU A 109 12.96 -3.21 -3.34
N VAL A 110 12.29 -4.31 -3.67
CA VAL A 110 12.43 -4.95 -4.98
C VAL A 110 11.92 -4.03 -6.09
N ALA A 111 10.80 -3.38 -5.89
CA ALA A 111 10.25 -2.40 -6.83
C ALA A 111 11.24 -1.24 -7.07
N ARG A 112 11.90 -0.75 -6.02
CA ARG A 112 12.89 0.33 -6.12
C ARG A 112 14.11 -0.08 -6.97
N SER A 113 14.50 -1.34 -6.91
CA SER A 113 15.58 -1.86 -7.74
C SER A 113 15.24 -1.77 -9.24
N ALA A 114 13.98 -1.97 -9.58
CA ALA A 114 13.49 -1.88 -10.96
C ALA A 114 13.13 -0.45 -11.37
N VAL A 115 12.60 0.34 -10.44
CA VAL A 115 12.15 1.73 -10.67
C VAL A 115 12.83 2.63 -9.63
N PRO A 116 14.05 3.14 -9.93
CA PRO A 116 14.78 4.01 -9.00
C PRO A 116 14.01 5.28 -8.66
N GLY A 117 14.16 5.74 -7.41
CA GLY A 117 13.51 6.96 -6.95
C GLY A 117 12.06 6.77 -6.54
N ILE A 118 11.60 5.52 -6.42
CA ILE A 118 10.23 5.24 -6.00
C ILE A 118 10.00 5.70 -4.55
N ALA A 119 8.90 6.41 -4.32
CA ALA A 119 8.47 6.82 -2.98
C ALA A 119 7.60 5.72 -2.35
N LEU A 120 7.53 5.70 -1.03
CA LEU A 120 6.68 4.79 -0.28
C LEU A 120 5.43 5.53 0.20
N LEU A 121 4.27 5.15 -0.31
CA LEU A 121 2.98 5.70 0.10
C LEU A 121 2.39 4.83 1.19
N SER A 122 2.33 5.35 2.40
CA SER A 122 1.79 4.65 3.57
C SER A 122 1.35 5.63 4.64
N LEU A 123 0.31 5.28 5.38
CA LEU A 123 -0.12 5.99 6.59
C LEU A 123 0.18 5.20 7.88
N ASP A 124 0.71 3.99 7.74
CA ASP A 124 1.13 3.20 8.91
C ASP A 124 2.45 3.73 9.46
N ASP A 125 2.44 4.10 10.73
CA ASP A 125 3.59 4.73 11.37
C ASP A 125 4.83 3.84 11.42
N ARG A 126 4.66 2.53 11.66
CA ARG A 126 5.77 1.57 11.68
C ARG A 126 6.39 1.39 10.30
N VAL A 127 5.54 1.25 9.28
CA VAL A 127 5.98 1.14 7.89
C VAL A 127 6.72 2.42 7.48
N ARG A 128 6.17 3.59 7.82
CA ARG A 128 6.81 4.88 7.49
C ARG A 128 8.18 5.02 8.14
N ARG A 129 8.29 4.71 9.43
CA ARG A 129 9.56 4.81 10.15
C ARG A 129 10.61 3.86 9.59
N CYS A 130 10.23 2.62 9.34
CA CYS A 130 11.13 1.64 8.73
C CYS A 130 11.51 2.03 7.30
N GLY A 131 10.55 2.49 6.52
CA GLY A 131 10.77 2.98 5.16
C GLY A 131 11.77 4.12 5.10
N ARG A 132 11.69 5.06 6.05
CA ARG A 132 12.67 6.15 6.16
C ARG A 132 14.08 5.64 6.40
N GLN A 133 14.23 4.66 7.29
CA GLN A 133 15.52 4.02 7.57
C GLN A 133 16.06 3.27 6.34
N LEU A 134 15.19 2.78 5.50
CA LEU A 134 15.54 2.13 4.24
C LEU A 134 15.84 3.13 3.10
N GLY A 135 15.70 4.43 3.36
CA GLY A 135 16.01 5.48 2.39
C GLY A 135 14.89 5.85 1.44
N PHE A 136 13.65 5.45 1.73
CA PHE A 136 12.50 5.88 0.92
C PHE A 136 12.09 7.32 1.24
N GLU A 137 11.72 8.06 0.21
CA GLU A 137 10.86 9.21 0.35
C GLU A 137 9.47 8.73 0.75
N LEU A 138 8.85 9.40 1.73
CA LEU A 138 7.55 8.99 2.26
C LEU A 138 6.45 9.91 1.78
N LEU A 139 5.37 9.32 1.30
CA LEU A 139 4.14 10.01 0.92
C LEU A 139 2.96 9.49 1.76
N PRO A 140 1.98 10.34 2.08
CA PRO A 140 2.04 11.80 1.97
C PRO A 140 3.13 12.38 2.86
N ALA A 141 3.58 13.57 2.52
CA ALA A 141 4.66 14.24 3.24
C ALA A 141 4.26 14.57 4.70
#